data_78413c99c31318a24acb3b83073e2070
#
_entry.id   78413c99c31318a24acb3b83073e2070
#
_cell.length_a   1.000
_cell.length_b   1.000
_cell.length_c   1.000
_cell.angle_alpha   90.00
_cell.angle_beta   90.00
_cell.angle_gamma   90.00
#
_symmetry.space_group_name_H-M   'P 1'
#
loop_
_entity.id
_entity.type
_entity.pdbx_description
1 polymer ?
#
loop_
_entity_poly.entity_id
_entity_poly.type
_entity_poly.pdbx_seq_one_letter_code
_entity_poly.pdbx_strand_id
1 'polypeptide(L)'
;MNIRLFTIPNMLTLGNLCCGAAATVALLVAGDYTLAFWLVVAAAVCDFFDGFTARLLGCSSPIGVELDSLADMVSFGLVPAVAMFCLVGDATSCGWIPAEYWGVAQYLSFIIVAFSALRLAKFNIDDTQHTEFCGLPTPANGLFCLSLAMLISGGEVALSKEVVLIISIVMAYLLISPVRMFALKFKGYGWRGNEIRYVFILLSVVLVAVFTKFAVPAIILIYILFSAVRWAIQSLKK
;
A
#
# COMPACT_ATOMS: atom_id res chain seq x y z
N MET A 1 1.26 -24.38 25.80
CA MET A 1 0.52 -23.93 24.60
C MET A 1 1.31 -24.38 23.37
N ASN A 2 0.81 -25.34 22.58
CA ASN A 2 1.53 -25.82 21.39
C ASN A 2 1.24 -24.86 20.22
N ILE A 3 2.15 -23.94 19.96
CA ILE A 3 2.02 -22.97 18.85
C ILE A 3 2.55 -23.67 17.59
N ARG A 4 1.67 -23.86 16.60
CA ARG A 4 2.07 -24.39 15.29
C ARG A 4 2.60 -23.24 14.43
N LEU A 5 3.91 -23.19 14.21
CA LEU A 5 4.59 -22.15 13.44
C LEU A 5 4.40 -22.33 11.93
N PHE A 6 4.54 -23.58 11.45
CA PHE A 6 4.50 -23.93 10.02
C PHE A 6 3.10 -24.40 9.63
N THR A 7 2.18 -23.45 9.46
CA THR A 7 0.86 -23.68 8.85
C THR A 7 0.88 -23.14 7.41
N ILE A 8 -0.05 -23.61 6.56
CA ILE A 8 -0.14 -23.12 5.18
C ILE A 8 -0.28 -21.58 5.14
N PRO A 9 -1.17 -20.94 5.92
CA PRO A 9 -1.24 -19.49 5.97
C PRO A 9 0.09 -18.83 6.36
N ASN A 10 0.72 -19.29 7.44
CA ASN A 10 1.99 -18.71 7.88
C ASN A 10 3.10 -18.85 6.84
N MET A 11 3.11 -19.92 6.04
CA MET A 11 4.08 -20.08 4.95
C MET A 11 3.83 -19.07 3.82
N LEU A 12 2.57 -18.74 3.52
CA LEU A 12 2.22 -17.68 2.57
C LEU A 12 2.64 -16.30 3.10
N THR A 13 2.40 -16.04 4.38
CA THR A 13 2.85 -14.80 5.03
C THR A 13 4.38 -14.64 5.01
N LEU A 14 5.11 -15.75 5.23
CA LEU A 14 6.57 -15.76 5.06
C LEU A 14 6.97 -15.52 3.60
N GLY A 15 6.20 -16.02 2.63
CA GLY A 15 6.36 -15.71 1.21
C GLY A 15 6.21 -14.21 0.93
N ASN A 16 5.17 -13.57 1.50
CA ASN A 16 4.99 -12.10 1.47
C ASN A 16 6.25 -11.40 1.99
N LEU A 17 6.73 -11.75 3.18
CA LEU A 17 7.93 -11.19 3.79
C LEU A 17 9.18 -11.35 2.91
N CYS A 18 9.40 -12.55 2.36
CA CYS A 18 10.54 -12.82 1.48
C CYS A 18 10.49 -11.99 0.19
N CYS A 19 9.30 -11.83 -0.41
CA CYS A 19 9.11 -10.97 -1.57
C CYS A 19 9.44 -9.50 -1.23
N GLY A 20 9.00 -8.99 -0.07
CA GLY A 20 9.34 -7.65 0.39
C GLY A 20 10.84 -7.45 0.61
N ALA A 21 11.51 -8.41 1.26
CA ALA A 21 12.95 -8.37 1.45
C ALA A 21 13.70 -8.38 0.10
N ALA A 22 13.31 -9.25 -0.84
CA ALA A 22 13.88 -9.29 -2.19
C ALA A 22 13.64 -7.99 -2.96
N ALA A 23 12.46 -7.37 -2.84
CA ALA A 23 12.14 -6.09 -3.45
C ALA A 23 13.05 -4.96 -2.92
N THR A 24 13.34 -4.96 -1.61
CA THR A 24 14.27 -4.00 -1.01
C THR A 24 15.67 -4.14 -1.61
N VAL A 25 16.15 -5.38 -1.78
CA VAL A 25 17.47 -5.65 -2.41
C VAL A 25 17.46 -5.22 -3.88
N ALA A 26 16.39 -5.51 -4.63
CA ALA A 26 16.25 -5.08 -6.03
C ALA A 26 16.37 -3.56 -6.18
N LEU A 27 15.76 -2.78 -5.28
CA LEU A 27 15.85 -1.31 -5.28
C LEU A 27 17.26 -0.83 -4.93
N LEU A 28 17.85 -1.34 -3.84
CA LEU A 28 19.11 -0.78 -3.30
C LEU A 28 20.35 -1.23 -4.08
N VAL A 29 20.35 -2.45 -4.62
CA VAL A 29 21.52 -3.03 -5.28
C VAL A 29 21.45 -2.90 -6.78
N ALA A 30 20.27 -3.17 -7.36
CA ALA A 30 20.11 -3.18 -8.82
C ALA A 30 19.45 -1.90 -9.38
N GLY A 31 18.82 -1.07 -8.54
CA GLY A 31 18.01 0.06 -9.00
C GLY A 31 16.81 -0.40 -9.85
N ASP A 32 16.38 -1.65 -9.71
CA ASP A 32 15.32 -2.23 -10.54
C ASP A 32 13.95 -2.03 -9.90
N TYR A 33 13.33 -0.90 -10.19
CA TYR A 33 11.99 -0.56 -9.73
C TYR A 33 10.90 -1.46 -10.33
N THR A 34 11.13 -2.00 -11.54
CA THR A 34 10.18 -2.92 -12.20
C THR A 34 10.13 -4.25 -11.47
N LEU A 35 11.29 -4.83 -11.17
CA LEU A 35 11.38 -6.06 -10.39
C LEU A 35 10.80 -5.85 -8.99
N ALA A 36 11.13 -4.75 -8.32
CA ALA A 36 10.60 -4.43 -7.00
C ALA A 36 9.08 -4.32 -7.01
N PHE A 37 8.49 -3.66 -8.02
CA PHE A 37 7.04 -3.56 -8.18
C PHE A 37 6.38 -4.95 -8.29
N TRP A 38 6.91 -5.83 -9.14
CA TRP A 38 6.33 -7.17 -9.33
C TRP A 38 6.53 -8.07 -8.10
N LEU A 39 7.62 -7.92 -7.37
CA LEU A 39 7.82 -8.61 -6.10
C LEU A 39 6.80 -8.16 -5.03
N VAL A 40 6.47 -6.86 -4.99
CA VAL A 40 5.42 -6.36 -4.08
C VAL A 40 4.02 -6.78 -4.54
N VAL A 41 3.78 -6.90 -5.84
CA VAL A 41 2.53 -7.52 -6.34
C VAL A 41 2.44 -8.99 -5.89
N ALA A 42 3.54 -9.74 -5.99
CA ALA A 42 3.58 -11.12 -5.49
C ALA A 42 3.38 -11.18 -3.97
N ALA A 43 3.96 -10.24 -3.22
CA ALA A 43 3.73 -10.09 -1.79
C ALA A 43 2.25 -9.87 -1.47
N ALA A 44 1.56 -8.97 -2.20
CA ALA A 44 0.14 -8.70 -2.02
C ALA A 44 -0.76 -9.93 -2.38
N VAL A 45 -0.34 -10.75 -3.33
CA VAL A 45 -1.02 -12.01 -3.65
C VAL A 45 -0.84 -13.00 -2.49
N CYS A 46 0.36 -13.13 -1.94
CA CYS A 46 0.63 -14.00 -0.79
C CYS A 46 -0.19 -13.58 0.44
N ASP A 47 -0.24 -12.26 0.75
CA ASP A 47 -1.03 -11.65 1.80
C ASP A 47 -2.54 -11.97 1.65
N PHE A 48 -3.07 -11.76 0.45
CA PHE A 48 -4.48 -12.09 0.19
C PHE A 48 -4.78 -13.58 0.45
N PHE A 49 -3.89 -14.47 -0.01
CA PHE A 49 -4.10 -15.90 0.10
C PHE A 49 -3.85 -16.44 1.51
N ASP A 50 -3.00 -15.84 2.33
CA ASP A 50 -2.81 -16.30 3.71
C ASP A 50 -4.07 -16.06 4.56
N GLY A 51 -4.66 -14.86 4.50
CA GLY A 51 -5.93 -14.60 5.15
C GLY A 51 -7.10 -15.40 4.58
N PHE A 52 -7.11 -15.68 3.27
CA PHE A 52 -8.10 -16.54 2.64
C PHE A 52 -7.98 -18.00 3.13
N THR A 53 -6.78 -18.57 3.11
CA THR A 53 -6.53 -19.96 3.54
C THR A 53 -6.72 -20.13 5.04
N ALA A 54 -6.36 -19.15 5.87
CA ALA A 54 -6.59 -19.18 7.30
C ALA A 54 -8.09 -19.32 7.63
N ARG A 55 -8.96 -18.58 6.92
CA ARG A 55 -10.41 -18.67 7.06
C ARG A 55 -10.97 -20.00 6.51
N LEU A 56 -10.51 -20.42 5.33
CA LEU A 56 -10.96 -21.65 4.67
C LEU A 56 -10.64 -22.90 5.48
N LEU A 57 -9.44 -22.97 6.07
CA LEU A 57 -8.96 -24.11 6.85
C LEU A 57 -9.31 -24.02 8.34
N GLY A 58 -9.95 -22.94 8.80
CA GLY A 58 -10.28 -22.71 10.21
C GLY A 58 -9.05 -22.69 11.12
N CYS A 59 -7.89 -22.26 10.62
CA CYS A 59 -6.61 -22.30 11.36
C CYS A 59 -6.05 -20.89 11.66
N SER A 60 -6.93 -19.90 11.81
CA SER A 60 -6.53 -18.58 12.30
C SER A 60 -5.89 -18.69 13.69
N SER A 61 -4.78 -18.02 13.89
CA SER A 61 -4.03 -18.04 15.15
C SER A 61 -3.50 -16.64 15.50
N PRO A 62 -3.32 -16.32 16.80
CA PRO A 62 -2.75 -15.03 17.21
C PRO A 62 -1.38 -14.76 16.59
N ILE A 63 -0.53 -15.80 16.48
CA ILE A 63 0.79 -15.67 15.85
C ILE A 63 0.69 -15.36 14.36
N GLY A 64 -0.34 -15.89 13.67
CA GLY A 64 -0.57 -15.59 12.25
C GLY A 64 -0.88 -14.11 12.04
N VAL A 65 -1.69 -13.50 12.90
CA VAL A 65 -2.03 -12.07 12.83
C VAL A 65 -0.80 -11.17 13.05
N GLU A 66 0.04 -11.53 14.03
CA GLU A 66 1.28 -10.78 14.28
C GLU A 66 2.28 -10.94 13.13
N LEU A 67 2.43 -12.16 12.61
CA LEU A 67 3.32 -12.45 11.50
C LEU A 67 2.90 -11.71 10.23
N ASP A 68 1.60 -11.64 9.94
CA ASP A 68 0.98 -10.89 8.86
C ASP A 68 1.35 -9.40 8.94
N SER A 69 1.15 -8.78 10.11
CA SER A 69 1.51 -7.39 10.33
C SER A 69 3.01 -7.11 10.17
N LEU A 70 3.88 -8.04 10.60
CA LEU A 70 5.33 -7.93 10.42
C LEU A 70 5.74 -8.06 8.95
N ALA A 71 5.12 -8.97 8.20
CA ALA A 71 5.35 -9.13 6.77
C ALA A 71 4.90 -7.90 5.99
N ASP A 72 3.68 -7.40 6.26
CA ASP A 72 3.12 -6.20 5.66
C ASP A 72 3.97 -4.96 5.94
N MET A 73 4.53 -4.87 7.16
CA MET A 73 5.43 -3.78 7.53
C MET A 73 6.65 -3.72 6.61
N VAL A 74 7.19 -4.86 6.22
CA VAL A 74 8.32 -4.93 5.29
C VAL A 74 7.85 -4.67 3.86
N SER A 75 6.87 -5.42 3.37
CA SER A 75 6.46 -5.39 1.95
C SER A 75 5.74 -4.11 1.55
N PHE A 76 4.88 -3.57 2.42
CA PHE A 76 4.04 -2.41 2.10
C PHE A 76 4.37 -1.16 2.93
N GLY A 77 5.28 -1.26 3.90
CA GLY A 77 5.82 -0.14 4.67
C GLY A 77 7.24 0.23 4.23
N LEU A 78 8.19 -0.69 4.39
CA LEU A 78 9.61 -0.43 4.14
C LEU A 78 9.91 -0.30 2.64
N VAL A 79 9.49 -1.25 1.81
CA VAL A 79 9.80 -1.25 0.36
C VAL A 79 9.36 0.05 -0.32
N PRO A 80 8.11 0.54 -0.17
CA PRO A 80 7.71 1.80 -0.80
C PRO A 80 8.48 3.01 -0.25
N ALA A 81 8.83 3.02 1.03
CA ALA A 81 9.65 4.10 1.60
C ALA A 81 11.06 4.12 0.99
N VAL A 82 11.68 2.96 0.81
CA VAL A 82 12.97 2.82 0.14
C VAL A 82 12.87 3.26 -1.32
N ALA A 83 11.82 2.87 -2.04
CA ALA A 83 11.62 3.30 -3.42
C ALA A 83 11.53 4.83 -3.54
N MET A 84 10.75 5.47 -2.66
CA MET A 84 10.60 6.93 -2.65
C MET A 84 11.90 7.62 -2.22
N PHE A 85 12.65 7.05 -1.27
CA PHE A 85 13.95 7.54 -0.86
C PHE A 85 14.96 7.54 -2.04
N CYS A 86 15.06 6.44 -2.78
CA CYS A 86 15.93 6.33 -3.94
C CYS A 86 15.52 7.33 -5.03
N LEU A 87 14.21 7.45 -5.31
CA LEU A 87 13.72 8.43 -6.29
C LEU A 87 14.06 9.88 -5.92
N VAL A 88 13.93 10.26 -4.66
CA VAL A 88 14.34 11.59 -4.19
C VAL A 88 15.86 11.77 -4.40
N GLY A 89 16.66 10.72 -4.22
CA GLY A 89 18.08 10.73 -4.52
C GLY A 89 18.38 11.05 -5.99
N ASP A 90 17.67 10.40 -6.91
CA ASP A 90 17.96 10.38 -8.35
C ASP A 90 17.30 11.51 -9.14
N ALA A 91 16.16 12.03 -8.70
CA ALA A 91 15.39 13.04 -9.42
C ALA A 91 16.10 14.41 -9.46
N THR A 92 15.67 15.28 -10.39
CA THR A 92 16.13 16.66 -10.46
C THR A 92 15.40 17.54 -9.44
N SER A 93 16.07 18.59 -8.92
CA SER A 93 15.46 19.55 -7.99
C SER A 93 14.86 20.74 -8.77
N CYS A 94 13.71 21.25 -8.30
CA CYS A 94 13.17 22.54 -8.73
C CYS A 94 13.83 23.76 -8.06
N GLY A 95 14.70 23.53 -7.06
CA GLY A 95 15.40 24.60 -6.35
C GLY A 95 14.64 25.20 -5.15
N TRP A 96 13.51 24.62 -4.72
CA TRP A 96 12.79 25.07 -3.52
C TRP A 96 13.56 24.74 -2.23
N ILE A 97 14.28 23.63 -2.24
CA ILE A 97 15.14 23.22 -1.12
C ILE A 97 16.59 23.37 -1.57
N PRO A 98 17.44 24.12 -0.81
CA PRO A 98 18.85 24.25 -1.13
C PRO A 98 19.55 22.89 -1.22
N ALA A 99 20.51 22.78 -2.15
CA ALA A 99 21.16 21.50 -2.47
C ALA A 99 21.81 20.82 -1.26
N GLU A 100 22.28 21.60 -0.30
CA GLU A 100 22.96 21.13 0.93
C GLU A 100 22.03 20.34 1.85
N TYR A 101 20.70 20.56 1.82
CA TYR A 101 19.75 19.89 2.70
C TYR A 101 19.21 18.56 2.14
N TRP A 102 19.44 18.27 0.84
CA TRP A 102 18.90 17.04 0.24
C TRP A 102 19.45 15.77 0.85
N GLY A 103 20.70 15.78 1.32
CA GLY A 103 21.29 14.64 2.03
C GLY A 103 20.50 14.21 3.28
N VAL A 104 19.76 15.14 3.89
CA VAL A 104 18.89 14.88 5.06
C VAL A 104 17.44 14.80 4.65
N ALA A 105 16.96 15.68 3.77
CA ALA A 105 15.55 15.78 3.39
C ALA A 105 15.00 14.48 2.78
N GLN A 106 15.78 13.73 2.01
CA GLN A 106 15.38 12.46 1.42
C GLN A 106 14.95 11.42 2.49
N TYR A 107 15.53 11.45 3.70
CA TYR A 107 15.16 10.54 4.78
C TYR A 107 13.73 10.77 5.29
N LEU A 108 13.09 11.90 5.00
CA LEU A 108 11.68 12.12 5.31
C LEU A 108 10.76 11.14 4.57
N SER A 109 11.22 10.49 3.49
CA SER A 109 10.48 9.40 2.85
C SER A 109 10.19 8.23 3.80
N PHE A 110 11.02 8.01 4.83
CA PHE A 110 10.81 6.98 5.85
C PHE A 110 9.67 7.27 6.82
N ILE A 111 9.02 8.43 6.73
CA ILE A 111 7.75 8.67 7.45
C ILE A 111 6.68 7.67 7.01
N ILE A 112 6.74 7.15 5.78
CA ILE A 112 5.88 6.07 5.28
C ILE A 112 6.02 4.82 6.18
N VAL A 113 7.24 4.46 6.57
CA VAL A 113 7.51 3.32 7.47
C VAL A 113 6.85 3.53 8.82
N ALA A 114 7.10 4.69 9.44
CA ALA A 114 6.55 5.01 10.76
C ALA A 114 5.01 4.98 10.77
N PHE A 115 4.39 5.57 9.76
CA PHE A 115 2.92 5.65 9.71
C PHE A 115 2.28 4.34 9.25
N SER A 116 2.99 3.50 8.48
CA SER A 116 2.59 2.12 8.21
C SER A 116 2.55 1.29 9.49
N ALA A 117 3.60 1.40 10.33
CA ALA A 117 3.65 0.71 11.62
C ALA A 117 2.49 1.14 12.54
N LEU A 118 2.25 2.45 12.67
CA LEU A 118 1.14 2.98 13.47
C LEU A 118 -0.22 2.49 12.96
N ARG A 119 -0.39 2.46 11.64
CA ARG A 119 -1.63 1.97 11.01
C ARG A 119 -1.86 0.49 11.28
N LEU A 120 -0.85 -0.36 11.08
CA LEU A 120 -0.95 -1.80 11.31
C LEU A 120 -1.22 -2.11 12.79
N ALA A 121 -0.48 -1.47 13.70
CA ALA A 121 -0.71 -1.60 15.13
C ALA A 121 -2.14 -1.17 15.53
N LYS A 122 -2.62 -0.02 15.01
CA LYS A 122 -3.99 0.45 15.25
C LYS A 122 -5.03 -0.55 14.72
N PHE A 123 -4.81 -1.10 13.53
CA PHE A 123 -5.74 -2.04 12.91
C PHE A 123 -5.90 -3.32 13.73
N ASN A 124 -4.83 -3.82 14.37
CA ASN A 124 -4.86 -5.02 15.19
C ASN A 124 -5.63 -4.87 16.51
N ILE A 125 -5.78 -3.65 17.02
CA ILE A 125 -6.46 -3.37 18.30
C ILE A 125 -7.84 -2.71 18.13
N ASP A 126 -8.21 -2.28 16.93
CA ASP A 126 -9.45 -1.53 16.67
C ASP A 126 -10.55 -2.44 16.10
N ASP A 127 -11.39 -2.98 16.96
CA ASP A 127 -12.52 -3.85 16.62
C ASP A 127 -13.63 -3.13 15.82
N THR A 128 -13.56 -1.82 15.62
CA THR A 128 -14.59 -1.06 14.89
C THR A 128 -14.41 -1.09 13.36
N GLN A 129 -13.29 -1.61 12.86
CA GLN A 129 -12.93 -1.59 11.44
C GLN A 129 -13.43 -2.79 10.61
N HIS A 130 -14.57 -3.41 10.98
CA HIS A 130 -15.08 -4.58 10.28
C HIS A 130 -15.64 -4.31 8.87
N THR A 131 -16.19 -3.11 8.62
CA THR A 131 -16.88 -2.76 7.36
C THR A 131 -16.24 -1.64 6.58
N GLU A 132 -15.42 -0.82 7.21
CA GLU A 132 -14.69 0.31 6.63
C GLU A 132 -13.31 0.37 7.28
N PHE A 133 -12.30 0.77 6.52
CA PHE A 133 -10.96 1.00 7.03
C PHE A 133 -10.80 2.47 7.44
N CYS A 134 -10.11 2.73 8.54
CA CYS A 134 -9.71 4.07 8.93
C CYS A 134 -8.31 4.35 8.35
N GLY A 135 -8.23 5.29 7.42
CA GLY A 135 -7.03 5.58 6.65
C GLY A 135 -6.79 4.63 5.46
N LEU A 136 -5.80 4.98 4.63
CA LEU A 136 -5.43 4.21 3.43
C LEU A 136 -4.85 2.84 3.82
N PRO A 137 -5.28 1.73 3.19
CA PRO A 137 -4.66 0.43 3.39
C PRO A 137 -3.17 0.42 3.01
N THR A 138 -2.31 -0.23 3.83
CA THR A 138 -0.86 -0.30 3.56
C THR A 138 -0.53 -0.95 2.22
N PRO A 139 -1.19 -2.03 1.75
CA PRO A 139 -0.95 -2.56 0.42
C PRO A 139 -1.28 -1.55 -0.71
N ALA A 140 -2.36 -0.77 -0.56
CA ALA A 140 -2.70 0.25 -1.55
C ALA A 140 -1.64 1.37 -1.60
N ASN A 141 -1.17 1.84 -0.44
CA ASN A 141 -0.07 2.80 -0.37
C ASN A 141 1.21 2.26 -1.01
N GLY A 142 1.59 1.03 -0.69
CA GLY A 142 2.78 0.38 -1.23
C GLY A 142 2.73 0.24 -2.76
N LEU A 143 1.62 -0.27 -3.29
CA LEU A 143 1.41 -0.42 -4.73
C LEU A 143 1.40 0.93 -5.45
N PHE A 144 0.82 1.99 -4.86
CA PHE A 144 0.86 3.34 -5.42
C PHE A 144 2.29 3.86 -5.52
N CYS A 145 3.04 3.86 -4.41
CA CYS A 145 4.41 4.37 -4.39
C CYS A 145 5.32 3.62 -5.36
N LEU A 146 5.22 2.28 -5.40
CA LEU A 146 6.06 1.46 -6.30
C LEU A 146 5.67 1.61 -7.77
N SER A 147 4.38 1.68 -8.09
CA SER A 147 3.94 1.91 -9.46
C SER A 147 4.36 3.29 -9.98
N LEU A 148 4.27 4.32 -9.12
CA LEU A 148 4.77 5.65 -9.44
C LEU A 148 6.29 5.64 -9.62
N ALA A 149 7.03 4.95 -8.74
CA ALA A 149 8.48 4.82 -8.82
C ALA A 149 8.91 4.12 -10.12
N MET A 150 8.22 3.07 -10.51
CA MET A 150 8.45 2.37 -11.78
C MET A 150 8.22 3.29 -12.99
N LEU A 151 7.17 4.12 -12.99
CA LEU A 151 6.88 5.07 -14.07
C LEU A 151 7.95 6.18 -14.17
N ILE A 152 8.39 6.70 -13.03
CA ILE A 152 9.43 7.75 -13.01
C ILE A 152 10.77 7.18 -13.47
N SER A 153 11.17 6.03 -12.94
CA SER A 153 12.41 5.36 -13.33
C SER A 153 12.41 4.94 -14.81
N GLY A 154 11.24 4.54 -15.34
CA GLY A 154 11.06 4.21 -16.76
C GLY A 154 10.99 5.43 -17.70
N GLY A 155 11.07 6.66 -17.18
CA GLY A 155 10.99 7.90 -17.97
C GLY A 155 9.59 8.24 -18.50
N GLU A 156 8.55 7.53 -18.06
CA GLU A 156 7.15 7.78 -18.46
C GLU A 156 6.57 9.04 -17.76
N VAL A 157 7.10 9.35 -16.56
CA VAL A 157 6.70 10.51 -15.75
C VAL A 157 7.95 11.20 -15.23
N ALA A 158 8.04 12.52 -15.39
CA ALA A 158 9.10 13.33 -14.80
C ALA A 158 8.56 14.14 -13.62
N LEU A 159 9.07 13.88 -12.42
CA LEU A 159 8.76 14.65 -11.21
C LEU A 159 10.06 15.12 -10.56
N SER A 160 9.99 16.31 -9.94
CA SER A 160 11.12 16.81 -9.16
C SER A 160 11.21 16.15 -7.77
N LYS A 161 12.38 16.25 -7.15
CA LYS A 161 12.65 15.77 -5.79
C LYS A 161 11.59 16.25 -4.78
N GLU A 162 11.26 17.53 -4.86
CA GLU A 162 10.30 18.19 -4.00
C GLU A 162 8.92 17.56 -4.14
N VAL A 163 8.46 17.31 -5.36
CA VAL A 163 7.14 16.70 -5.61
C VAL A 163 7.12 15.25 -5.12
N VAL A 164 8.17 14.47 -5.36
CA VAL A 164 8.28 13.08 -4.86
C VAL A 164 8.23 13.05 -3.33
N LEU A 165 8.93 13.99 -2.67
CA LEU A 165 8.93 14.10 -1.22
C LEU A 165 7.55 14.50 -0.67
N ILE A 166 6.86 15.46 -1.31
CA ILE A 166 5.50 15.85 -0.94
C ILE A 166 4.54 14.67 -1.08
N ILE A 167 4.62 13.92 -2.18
CA ILE A 167 3.83 12.71 -2.38
C ILE A 167 4.08 11.71 -1.25
N SER A 168 5.34 11.48 -0.86
CA SER A 168 5.70 10.58 0.23
C SER A 168 5.05 10.99 1.55
N ILE A 169 5.06 12.27 1.88
CA ILE A 169 4.45 12.82 3.11
C ILE A 169 2.93 12.71 3.05
N VAL A 170 2.31 13.06 1.92
CA VAL A 170 0.85 12.97 1.74
C VAL A 170 0.37 11.53 1.85
N MET A 171 1.06 10.61 1.18
CA MET A 171 0.72 9.19 1.21
C MET A 171 0.90 8.59 2.61
N ALA A 172 1.96 8.99 3.33
CA ALA A 172 2.13 8.62 4.72
C ALA A 172 0.99 9.15 5.61
N TYR A 173 0.62 10.43 5.46
CA TYR A 173 -0.49 10.99 6.22
C TYR A 173 -1.81 10.27 5.96
N LEU A 174 -2.08 9.86 4.71
CA LEU A 174 -3.29 9.12 4.36
C LEU A 174 -3.41 7.78 5.08
N LEU A 175 -2.29 7.11 5.44
CA LEU A 175 -2.29 5.86 6.21
C LEU A 175 -2.97 6.01 7.57
N ILE A 176 -2.75 7.14 8.25
CA ILE A 176 -3.25 7.41 9.62
C ILE A 176 -4.44 8.39 9.64
N SER A 177 -4.88 8.86 8.46
CA SER A 177 -5.96 9.84 8.35
C SER A 177 -7.29 9.30 8.92
N PRO A 178 -8.18 10.18 9.42
CA PRO A 178 -9.50 9.77 9.90
C PRO A 178 -10.47 9.42 8.75
N VAL A 179 -10.06 9.56 7.50
CA VAL A 179 -10.88 9.28 6.33
C VAL A 179 -11.28 7.80 6.31
N ARG A 180 -12.58 7.53 6.27
CA ARG A 180 -13.10 6.16 6.18
C ARG A 180 -13.05 5.68 4.73
N MET A 181 -12.14 4.74 4.48
CA MET A 181 -12.01 4.08 3.19
C MET A 181 -13.00 2.93 3.09
N PHE A 182 -13.68 2.80 1.93
CA PHE A 182 -14.62 1.70 1.76
C PHE A 182 -13.88 0.37 1.56
N ALA A 183 -14.37 -0.68 2.22
CA ALA A 183 -13.83 -2.03 2.02
C ALA A 183 -14.50 -2.68 0.80
N LEU A 184 -13.70 -3.43 0.02
CA LEU A 184 -14.20 -4.24 -1.11
C LEU A 184 -14.88 -5.53 -0.65
N LYS A 185 -15.28 -5.61 0.64
CA LYS A 185 -16.06 -6.75 1.18
C LYS A 185 -17.51 -6.63 0.74
N PHE A 186 -17.99 -7.61 -0.02
CA PHE A 186 -19.38 -7.67 -0.48
C PHE A 186 -20.32 -8.07 0.65
N LYS A 187 -21.47 -7.38 0.75
CA LYS A 187 -22.61 -7.78 1.59
C LYS A 187 -23.60 -8.59 0.73
N GLY A 188 -23.26 -9.85 0.44
CA GLY A 188 -24.00 -10.66 -0.54
C GLY A 188 -23.68 -10.27 -1.99
N TYR A 189 -24.34 -10.95 -2.95
CA TYR A 189 -24.08 -10.76 -4.40
C TYR A 189 -25.08 -9.80 -5.08
N GLY A 190 -26.03 -9.21 -4.31
CA GLY A 190 -27.01 -8.25 -4.86
C GLY A 190 -26.40 -6.91 -5.20
N TRP A 191 -27.03 -6.21 -6.18
CA TRP A 191 -26.62 -4.85 -6.58
C TRP A 191 -26.81 -3.85 -5.43
N ARG A 192 -27.97 -3.88 -4.76
CA ARG A 192 -28.28 -2.94 -3.67
C ARG A 192 -27.30 -3.06 -2.50
N GLY A 193 -26.63 -1.95 -2.18
CA GLY A 193 -25.62 -1.86 -1.12
C GLY A 193 -24.21 -2.25 -1.56
N ASN A 194 -24.02 -2.67 -2.84
CA ASN A 194 -22.72 -2.95 -3.45
C ASN A 194 -22.42 -2.07 -4.69
N GLU A 195 -23.27 -1.07 -4.96
CA GLU A 195 -23.19 -0.23 -6.18
C GLU A 195 -21.80 0.34 -6.38
N ILE A 196 -21.26 0.98 -5.34
CA ILE A 196 -19.92 1.60 -5.38
C ILE A 196 -18.83 0.56 -5.66
N ARG A 197 -18.96 -0.66 -5.11
CA ARG A 197 -17.98 -1.75 -5.29
C ARG A 197 -17.98 -2.24 -6.74
N TYR A 198 -19.16 -2.48 -7.31
CA TYR A 198 -19.30 -2.91 -8.69
C TYR A 198 -18.81 -1.85 -9.69
N VAL A 199 -19.20 -0.58 -9.46
CA VAL A 199 -18.72 0.54 -10.28
C VAL A 199 -17.20 0.68 -10.20
N PHE A 200 -16.64 0.58 -9.00
CA PHE A 200 -15.19 0.67 -8.80
C PHE A 200 -14.45 -0.49 -9.49
N ILE A 201 -14.94 -1.72 -9.37
CA ILE A 201 -14.32 -2.89 -10.03
C ILE A 201 -14.40 -2.75 -11.55
N LEU A 202 -15.57 -2.37 -12.10
CA LEU A 202 -15.73 -2.17 -13.54
C LEU A 202 -14.76 -1.09 -14.04
N LEU A 203 -14.69 0.04 -13.32
CA LEU A 203 -13.77 1.12 -13.68
C LEU A 203 -12.32 0.67 -13.59
N SER A 204 -11.95 -0.12 -12.58
CA SER A 204 -10.60 -0.66 -12.44
C SER A 204 -10.23 -1.59 -13.61
N VAL A 205 -11.15 -2.44 -14.04
CA VAL A 205 -10.93 -3.31 -15.21
C VAL A 205 -10.73 -2.47 -16.49
N VAL A 206 -11.56 -1.44 -16.69
CA VAL A 206 -11.40 -0.51 -17.84
C VAL A 206 -10.06 0.21 -17.77
N LEU A 207 -9.66 0.70 -16.61
CA LEU A 207 -8.36 1.37 -16.44
C LEU A 207 -7.19 0.45 -16.75
N VAL A 208 -7.24 -0.81 -16.32
CA VAL A 208 -6.19 -1.79 -16.64
C VAL A 208 -6.15 -2.04 -18.16
N ALA A 209 -7.29 -2.17 -18.81
CA ALA A 209 -7.35 -2.42 -20.26
C ALA A 209 -6.84 -1.24 -21.09
N VAL A 210 -7.09 0.02 -20.65
CA VAL A 210 -6.78 1.24 -21.42
C VAL A 210 -5.40 1.80 -21.08
N PHE A 211 -5.07 1.89 -19.78
CA PHE A 211 -3.91 2.63 -19.31
C PHE A 211 -2.70 1.76 -18.92
N THR A 212 -2.83 0.41 -18.99
CA THR A 212 -1.72 -0.52 -18.72
C THR A 212 -0.81 -0.13 -17.54
N LYS A 213 0.34 0.52 -17.81
CA LYS A 213 1.32 0.95 -16.80
C LYS A 213 0.78 1.98 -15.80
N PHE A 214 -0.09 2.90 -16.25
CA PHE A 214 -0.69 3.93 -15.39
C PHE A 214 -1.92 3.43 -14.61
N ALA A 215 -2.37 2.21 -14.87
CA ALA A 215 -3.61 1.70 -14.27
C ALA A 215 -3.55 1.65 -12.75
N VAL A 216 -2.46 1.12 -12.18
CA VAL A 216 -2.33 0.93 -10.73
C VAL A 216 -2.38 2.26 -9.97
N PRO A 217 -1.54 3.27 -10.28
CA PRO A 217 -1.62 4.56 -9.58
C PRO A 217 -2.96 5.26 -9.82
N ALA A 218 -3.55 5.17 -11.03
CA ALA A 218 -4.86 5.76 -11.32
C ALA A 218 -5.99 5.12 -10.50
N ILE A 219 -6.02 3.78 -10.40
CA ILE A 219 -7.02 3.05 -9.59
C ILE A 219 -6.93 3.48 -8.11
N ILE A 220 -5.72 3.60 -7.58
CA ILE A 220 -5.54 3.96 -6.17
C ILE A 220 -5.93 5.41 -5.91
N LEU A 221 -5.58 6.35 -6.81
CA LEU A 221 -6.02 7.74 -6.70
C LEU A 221 -7.55 7.86 -6.75
N ILE A 222 -8.21 7.13 -7.65
CA ILE A 222 -9.66 7.08 -7.74
C ILE A 222 -10.26 6.47 -6.47
N TYR A 223 -9.68 5.40 -5.93
CA TYR A 223 -10.09 4.80 -4.66
C TYR A 223 -10.04 5.80 -3.51
N ILE A 224 -8.94 6.56 -3.39
CA ILE A 224 -8.78 7.62 -2.38
C ILE A 224 -9.84 8.71 -2.58
N LEU A 225 -10.02 9.20 -3.80
CA LEU A 225 -10.98 10.25 -4.12
C LEU A 225 -12.43 9.84 -3.79
N PHE A 226 -12.86 8.66 -4.26
CA PHE A 226 -14.19 8.13 -3.96
C PHE A 226 -14.43 7.97 -2.46
N SER A 227 -13.43 7.45 -1.73
CA SER A 227 -13.52 7.27 -0.29
C SER A 227 -13.63 8.61 0.44
N ALA A 228 -12.81 9.60 0.06
CA ALA A 228 -12.81 10.92 0.66
C ALA A 228 -14.13 11.66 0.41
N VAL A 229 -14.64 11.65 -0.82
CA VAL A 229 -15.93 12.26 -1.18
C VAL A 229 -17.07 11.60 -0.39
N ARG A 230 -17.09 10.27 -0.34
CA ARG A 230 -18.11 9.54 0.43
C ARG A 230 -18.07 9.90 1.91
N TRP A 231 -16.87 9.93 2.50
CA TRP A 231 -16.68 10.29 3.90
C TRP A 231 -17.13 11.73 4.19
N ALA A 232 -16.78 12.69 3.31
CA ALA A 232 -17.21 14.09 3.43
C ALA A 232 -18.73 14.23 3.38
N ILE A 233 -19.41 13.53 2.45
CA ILE A 233 -20.88 13.54 2.35
C ILE A 233 -21.54 12.94 3.61
N GLN A 234 -20.96 11.88 4.17
CA GLN A 234 -21.48 11.25 5.38
C GLN A 234 -21.26 12.11 6.64
N SER A 235 -20.17 12.87 6.71
CA SER A 235 -19.89 13.78 7.82
C SER A 235 -20.78 15.03 7.81
N LEU A 236 -21.20 15.48 6.63
CA LEU A 236 -22.14 16.61 6.49
C LEU A 236 -23.60 16.26 6.83
N LYS A 237 -23.94 14.97 6.91
CA LYS A 237 -25.30 14.48 7.24
C LYS A 237 -25.49 14.19 8.72
N LYS A 238 -24.43 14.29 9.52
CA LYS A 238 -24.45 14.15 10.98
C LYS A 238 -24.52 15.50 11.66
#